data_4c1958e38eb7caf0dd5d2f6a5cc360fc
#
_entry.id   4c1958e38eb7caf0dd5d2f6a5cc360fc
#
_cell.length_a   1.000
_cell.length_b   1.000
_cell.length_c   1.000
_cell.angle_alpha   90.00
_cell.angle_beta   90.00
_cell.angle_gamma   90.00
#
_symmetry.space_group_name_H-M   'P 1'
#
loop_
_entity.id
_entity.type
_entity.pdbx_description
1 polymer ?
#
loop_
_entity_poly.entity_id
_entity_poly.type
_entity_poly.pdbx_seq_one_letter_code
_entity_poly.pdbx_strand_id
1 'polypeptide(L)'
;QIWPNPVAGGPPFLFAERAERDAPFAVLSYGHGDVVRGYAAQWHAGLEPWTMVVDGDRWYGRGTADNKGQHSINLGALQQVLAVRDGQLGYTFKLLLEMGEEVGSPGLREVCEQHRDALQADLFLASDGPRVAAERPTLFLGSRGGVNFDLRIKLRPAGHHSGNWGGL
;
A
#
# COMPACT_ATOMS: atom_id res chain seq x y z
N GLN A 1 15.90 7.21 -4.27
CA GLN A 1 16.56 7.14 -2.96
C GLN A 1 15.89 6.04 -2.12
N ILE A 2 16.69 5.36 -1.31
CA ILE A 2 16.17 4.45 -0.28
C ILE A 2 16.37 5.16 1.06
N TRP A 3 15.29 5.32 1.79
CA TRP A 3 15.30 5.89 3.13
C TRP A 3 15.25 4.76 4.16
N PRO A 4 16.17 4.72 5.12
CA PRO A 4 16.12 3.71 6.17
C PRO A 4 14.90 3.93 7.06
N ASN A 5 14.36 2.84 7.60
CA ASN A 5 13.29 2.94 8.57
C ASN A 5 13.87 3.37 9.93
N PRO A 6 13.34 4.41 10.57
CA PRO A 6 13.79 4.86 11.90
C PRO A 6 13.43 3.87 13.02
N VAL A 7 12.45 3.00 12.78
CA VAL A 7 12.10 1.93 13.72
C VAL A 7 13.02 0.74 13.49
N ALA A 8 13.68 0.29 14.54
CA ALA A 8 14.63 -0.83 14.46
C ALA A 8 13.96 -2.10 13.89
N GLY A 9 14.55 -2.66 12.84
CA GLY A 9 14.03 -3.84 12.14
C GLY A 9 12.87 -3.54 11.19
N GLY A 10 12.44 -2.29 11.08
CA GLY A 10 11.42 -1.88 10.12
C GLY A 10 11.95 -1.91 8.68
N PRO A 11 11.09 -2.22 7.70
CA PRO A 11 11.47 -2.25 6.30
C PRO A 11 11.73 -0.82 5.76
N PRO A 12 12.61 -0.67 4.74
CA PRO A 12 12.96 0.65 4.20
C PRO A 12 11.81 1.25 3.39
N PHE A 13 11.95 2.54 3.10
CA PHE A 13 11.09 3.29 2.19
C PHE A 13 11.83 3.60 0.90
N LEU A 14 11.10 3.64 -0.22
CA LEU A 14 11.62 4.12 -1.48
C LEU A 14 10.99 5.48 -1.79
N PHE A 15 11.84 6.47 -2.03
CA PHE A 15 11.42 7.77 -2.54
C PHE A 15 11.99 8.02 -3.92
N ALA A 16 11.15 8.46 -4.84
CA ALA A 16 11.54 8.91 -6.17
C ALA A 16 10.91 10.26 -6.47
N GLU A 17 11.63 11.09 -7.19
CA GLU A 17 11.17 12.39 -7.64
C GLU A 17 11.57 12.63 -9.09
N ARG A 18 10.63 13.15 -9.85
CA ARG A 18 10.86 13.78 -11.14
C ARG A 18 10.43 15.23 -11.05
N ALA A 19 11.39 16.08 -10.72
CA ALA A 19 11.19 17.51 -10.73
C ALA A 19 11.21 18.06 -12.16
N GLU A 20 10.27 18.93 -12.49
CA GLU A 20 10.27 19.66 -13.75
C GLU A 20 10.44 21.17 -13.47
N ARG A 21 11.20 21.83 -14.37
CA ARG A 21 11.42 23.27 -14.26
C ARG A 21 10.09 24.00 -14.44
N ASP A 22 9.84 24.98 -13.60
CA ASP A 22 8.65 25.83 -13.63
C ASP A 22 7.32 25.04 -13.51
N ALA A 23 7.38 23.87 -12.87
CA ALA A 23 6.18 23.08 -12.60
C ALA A 23 5.18 23.87 -11.72
N PRO A 24 3.93 24.03 -12.16
CA PRO A 24 2.94 24.84 -11.42
C PRO A 24 2.45 24.17 -10.13
N PHE A 25 2.63 22.86 -9.98
CA PHE A 25 2.25 22.09 -8.80
C PHE A 25 3.05 20.80 -8.70
N ALA A 26 2.97 20.14 -7.56
CA ALA A 26 3.56 18.84 -7.30
C ALA A 26 2.49 17.81 -6.91
N VAL A 27 2.68 16.58 -7.38
CA VAL A 27 1.85 15.41 -7.02
C VAL A 27 2.70 14.43 -6.25
N LEU A 28 2.25 14.02 -5.06
CA LEU A 28 2.83 12.93 -4.30
C LEU A 28 1.95 11.69 -4.47
N SER A 29 2.49 10.65 -5.06
CA SER A 29 1.88 9.32 -5.10
C SER A 29 2.43 8.47 -3.97
N TYR A 30 1.55 7.68 -3.35
CA TYR A 30 1.88 6.79 -2.25
C TYR A 30 1.35 5.39 -2.50
N GLY A 31 2.06 4.41 -1.95
CA GLY A 31 1.62 3.03 -1.85
C GLY A 31 2.66 2.11 -1.22
N HIS A 32 2.43 0.79 -1.34
CA HIS A 32 3.28 -0.20 -0.68
C HIS A 32 3.70 -1.34 -1.60
N GLY A 33 4.81 -1.97 -1.24
CA GLY A 33 5.39 -3.09 -1.99
C GLY A 33 5.32 -4.43 -1.26
N ASP A 34 5.07 -4.42 0.05
CA ASP A 34 4.82 -5.63 0.82
C ASP A 34 3.44 -6.23 0.53
N VAL A 35 3.19 -7.40 1.03
CA VAL A 35 1.95 -8.15 0.79
C VAL A 35 1.64 -9.02 2.01
N VAL A 36 0.37 -9.33 2.22
CA VAL A 36 -0.08 -10.31 3.21
C VAL A 36 0.44 -11.72 2.89
N ARG A 37 0.24 -12.66 3.80
CA ARG A 37 0.63 -14.07 3.64
C ARG A 37 0.03 -14.67 2.37
N GLY A 38 0.78 -15.60 1.76
CA GLY A 38 0.38 -16.25 0.52
C GLY A 38 -0.88 -17.12 0.62
N TYR A 39 -1.06 -17.84 1.74
CA TYR A 39 -2.17 -18.78 1.95
C TYR A 39 -2.34 -19.78 0.79
N ALA A 40 -1.25 -20.43 0.39
CA ALA A 40 -1.18 -21.29 -0.80
C ALA A 40 -2.33 -22.30 -0.91
N ALA A 41 -2.75 -22.90 0.21
CA ALA A 41 -3.85 -23.88 0.23
C ALA A 41 -5.24 -23.30 -0.10
N GLN A 42 -5.38 -21.99 -0.18
CA GLN A 42 -6.66 -21.32 -0.47
C GLN A 42 -6.77 -20.87 -1.94
N TRP A 43 -5.72 -21.09 -2.75
CA TRP A 43 -5.72 -20.74 -4.16
C TRP A 43 -6.41 -21.82 -4.99
N HIS A 44 -7.02 -21.42 -6.10
CA HIS A 44 -7.59 -22.36 -7.05
C HIS A 44 -6.54 -23.27 -7.66
N ALA A 45 -6.95 -24.45 -8.09
CA ALA A 45 -6.05 -25.41 -8.73
C ALA A 45 -5.30 -24.78 -9.93
N GLY A 46 -3.99 -24.99 -9.97
CA GLY A 46 -3.12 -24.40 -10.99
C GLY A 46 -2.65 -22.98 -10.73
N LEU A 47 -3.09 -22.35 -9.64
CA LEU A 47 -2.62 -21.04 -9.21
C LEU A 47 -1.90 -21.14 -7.87
N GLU A 48 -0.92 -20.27 -7.68
CA GLU A 48 -0.19 -20.15 -6.41
C GLU A 48 0.24 -18.70 -6.16
N PRO A 49 0.43 -18.32 -4.89
CA PRO A 49 0.61 -16.90 -4.55
C PRO A 49 1.86 -16.26 -5.15
N TRP A 50 2.95 -17.01 -5.30
CA TRP A 50 4.27 -16.47 -5.63
C TRP A 50 4.68 -16.64 -7.09
N THR A 51 3.81 -17.23 -7.88
CA THR A 51 4.00 -17.39 -9.32
C THR A 51 2.89 -16.65 -10.04
N MET A 52 3.26 -15.60 -10.78
CA MET A 52 2.29 -14.85 -11.56
C MET A 52 1.82 -15.66 -12.75
N VAL A 53 0.51 -15.84 -12.88
CA VAL A 53 -0.14 -16.50 -14.02
C VAL A 53 -0.97 -15.46 -14.77
N VAL A 54 -0.82 -15.42 -16.08
CA VAL A 54 -1.64 -14.60 -16.98
C VAL A 54 -2.59 -15.51 -17.74
N ASP A 55 -3.88 -15.27 -17.58
CA ASP A 55 -4.94 -16.00 -18.28
C ASP A 55 -5.91 -14.99 -18.92
N GLY A 56 -5.82 -14.87 -20.23
CA GLY A 56 -6.56 -13.86 -20.98
C GLY A 56 -6.21 -12.44 -20.55
N ASP A 57 -7.19 -11.71 -20.04
CA ASP A 57 -7.08 -10.34 -19.52
C ASP A 57 -6.84 -10.27 -18.01
N ARG A 58 -6.64 -11.40 -17.34
CA ARG A 58 -6.48 -11.51 -15.89
C ARG A 58 -5.09 -11.94 -15.48
N TRP A 59 -4.61 -11.31 -14.45
CA TRP A 59 -3.32 -11.62 -13.81
C TRP A 59 -3.55 -12.10 -12.40
N TYR A 60 -3.05 -13.31 -12.11
CA TYR A 60 -3.18 -13.96 -10.82
C TYR A 60 -1.84 -14.00 -10.11
N GLY A 61 -1.81 -13.67 -8.84
CA GLY A 61 -0.63 -13.71 -7.99
C GLY A 61 -0.79 -12.78 -6.79
N ARG A 62 -0.09 -13.06 -5.70
CA ARG A 62 -0.11 -12.21 -4.52
C ARG A 62 0.56 -10.87 -4.83
N GLY A 63 -0.14 -9.75 -4.56
CA GLY A 63 0.34 -8.40 -4.86
C GLY A 63 0.09 -7.92 -6.29
N THR A 64 -0.53 -8.72 -7.19
CA THR A 64 -0.88 -8.27 -8.54
C THR A 64 -1.99 -7.21 -8.54
N ALA A 65 -2.81 -7.16 -7.51
CA ALA A 65 -3.78 -6.09 -7.28
C ALA A 65 -3.29 -5.17 -6.16
N ASP A 66 -3.14 -5.71 -4.98
CA ASP A 66 -2.79 -5.03 -3.75
C ASP A 66 -1.30 -5.24 -3.42
N ASN A 67 -0.44 -4.25 -3.59
CA ASN A 67 -0.71 -2.92 -4.15
C ASN A 67 0.16 -2.64 -5.40
N LYS A 68 1.00 -3.61 -5.82
CA LYS A 68 1.94 -3.46 -6.96
C LYS A 68 1.24 -3.24 -8.30
N GLY A 69 0.06 -3.84 -8.50
CA GLY A 69 -0.71 -3.63 -9.72
C GLY A 69 -1.14 -2.18 -9.89
N GLN A 70 -1.63 -1.55 -8.84
CA GLN A 70 -2.07 -0.16 -8.85
C GLN A 70 -0.90 0.80 -9.17
N HIS A 71 0.29 0.55 -8.61
CA HIS A 71 1.49 1.33 -8.95
C HIS A 71 1.93 1.12 -10.38
N SER A 72 1.84 -0.11 -10.89
CA SER A 72 2.17 -0.40 -12.29
C SER A 72 1.26 0.37 -13.25
N ILE A 73 -0.03 0.50 -12.91
CA ILE A 73 -0.97 1.32 -13.68
C ILE A 73 -0.58 2.80 -13.62
N ASN A 74 -0.25 3.33 -12.44
CA ASN A 74 0.16 4.72 -12.29
C ASN A 74 1.45 5.02 -13.07
N LEU A 75 2.45 4.14 -13.01
CA LEU A 75 3.69 4.28 -13.76
C LEU A 75 3.44 4.19 -15.27
N GLY A 76 2.57 3.28 -15.71
CA GLY A 76 2.14 3.21 -17.11
C GLY A 76 1.45 4.48 -17.58
N ALA A 77 0.59 5.07 -16.75
CA ALA A 77 -0.05 6.36 -17.05
C ALA A 77 0.97 7.48 -17.19
N LEU A 78 1.97 7.56 -16.30
CA LEU A 78 3.07 8.54 -16.43
C LEU A 78 3.85 8.36 -17.73
N GLN A 79 4.16 7.12 -18.12
CA GLN A 79 4.84 6.83 -19.38
C GLN A 79 4.03 7.34 -20.59
N GLN A 80 2.70 7.14 -20.58
CA GLN A 80 1.84 7.63 -21.65
C GLN A 80 1.80 9.16 -21.68
N VAL A 81 1.70 9.83 -20.54
CA VAL A 81 1.76 11.31 -20.47
C VAL A 81 3.08 11.80 -21.05
N LEU A 82 4.20 11.23 -20.67
CA LEU A 82 5.53 11.58 -21.19
C LEU A 82 5.63 11.39 -22.71
N ALA A 83 5.05 10.29 -23.22
CA ALA A 83 5.07 9.99 -24.65
C ALA A 83 4.29 11.01 -25.50
N VAL A 84 3.13 11.47 -25.00
CA VAL A 84 2.28 12.42 -25.75
C VAL A 84 2.64 13.90 -25.50
N ARG A 85 3.54 14.18 -24.55
CA ARG A 85 3.96 15.53 -24.17
C ARG A 85 5.46 15.77 -24.36
N ASP A 86 6.07 15.09 -25.32
CA ASP A 86 7.49 15.26 -25.66
C ASP A 86 8.44 15.13 -24.45
N GLY A 87 8.16 14.16 -23.59
CA GLY A 87 8.97 13.86 -22.41
C GLY A 87 8.73 14.75 -21.19
N GLN A 88 7.66 15.56 -21.19
CA GLN A 88 7.32 16.45 -20.07
C GLN A 88 6.03 15.98 -19.37
N LEU A 89 6.02 16.02 -18.04
CA LEU A 89 4.78 15.83 -17.25
C LEU A 89 3.97 17.12 -17.18
N GLY A 90 4.64 18.26 -17.03
CA GLY A 90 4.03 19.56 -16.76
C GLY A 90 3.72 19.78 -15.27
N TYR A 91 4.22 18.90 -14.41
CA TYR A 91 4.17 19.00 -12.95
C TYR A 91 5.32 18.19 -12.34
N THR A 92 5.68 18.49 -11.11
CA THR A 92 6.62 17.66 -10.35
C THR A 92 5.90 16.42 -9.83
N PHE A 93 6.43 15.24 -10.14
CA PHE A 93 5.92 13.97 -9.63
C PHE A 93 6.84 13.40 -8.55
N LYS A 94 6.25 13.01 -7.44
CA LYS A 94 6.92 12.36 -6.31
C LYS A 94 6.25 11.03 -6.03
N LEU A 95 7.04 10.05 -5.63
CA LEU A 95 6.56 8.71 -5.25
C LEU A 95 7.19 8.30 -3.93
N LEU A 96 6.36 7.95 -2.97
CA LEU A 96 6.75 7.29 -1.72
C LEU A 96 6.16 5.88 -1.71
N LEU A 97 7.02 4.87 -1.64
CA LEU A 97 6.61 3.48 -1.41
C LEU A 97 7.15 2.99 -0.09
N GLU A 98 6.28 2.42 0.73
CA GLU A 98 6.65 1.70 1.93
C GLU A 98 6.63 0.17 1.72
N MET A 99 7.25 -0.55 2.64
CA MET A 99 7.35 -2.01 2.60
C MET A 99 6.82 -2.65 3.89
N GLY A 100 5.85 -2.00 4.54
CA GLY A 100 5.30 -2.42 5.83
C GLY A 100 3.83 -2.04 6.06
N GLU A 101 3.08 -1.72 5.02
CA GLU A 101 1.67 -1.31 5.11
C GLU A 101 0.81 -2.39 5.75
N GLU A 102 0.97 -3.62 5.30
CA GLU A 102 0.21 -4.81 5.71
C GLU A 102 0.46 -5.23 7.18
N VAL A 103 1.42 -4.60 7.83
CA VAL A 103 1.72 -4.78 9.25
C VAL A 103 1.59 -3.50 10.07
N GLY A 104 0.92 -2.48 9.51
CA GLY A 104 0.57 -1.23 10.20
C GLY A 104 1.60 -0.11 10.03
N SER A 105 2.34 -0.10 8.93
CA SER A 105 3.23 1.00 8.51
C SER A 105 4.23 1.46 9.58
N PRO A 106 5.03 0.55 10.17
CA PRO A 106 5.97 0.93 11.21
C PRO A 106 7.00 1.94 10.69
N GLY A 107 7.11 3.09 11.35
CA GLY A 107 8.05 4.15 10.99
C GLY A 107 7.59 5.12 9.90
N LEU A 108 6.42 4.93 9.30
CA LEU A 108 5.91 5.82 8.24
C LEU A 108 5.74 7.27 8.75
N ARG A 109 5.16 7.45 9.93
CA ARG A 109 5.00 8.78 10.52
C ARG A 109 6.34 9.48 10.69
N GLU A 110 7.29 8.80 11.27
CA GLU A 110 8.64 9.33 11.53
C GLU A 110 9.38 9.68 10.24
N VAL A 111 9.28 8.84 9.21
CA VAL A 111 9.85 9.12 7.88
C VAL A 111 9.18 10.35 7.26
N CYS A 112 7.86 10.47 7.34
CA CYS A 112 7.15 11.65 6.84
C CYS A 112 7.56 12.93 7.59
N GLU A 113 7.79 12.85 8.89
CA GLU A 113 8.26 13.99 9.68
C GLU A 113 9.71 14.37 9.35
N GLN A 114 10.60 13.38 9.20
CA GLN A 114 12.02 13.59 8.84
C GLN A 114 12.20 14.16 7.44
N HIS A 115 11.37 13.77 6.51
CA HIS A 115 11.47 14.14 5.09
C HIS A 115 10.35 15.07 4.62
N ARG A 116 9.78 15.83 5.55
CA ARG A 116 8.64 16.71 5.29
C ARG A 116 8.82 17.59 4.07
N ASP A 117 9.98 18.21 3.91
CA ASP A 117 10.23 19.14 2.80
C ASP A 117 10.29 18.41 1.44
N ALA A 118 10.89 17.22 1.41
CA ALA A 118 10.91 16.40 0.21
C ALA A 118 9.51 15.90 -0.19
N LEU A 119 8.64 15.67 0.79
CA LEU A 119 7.30 15.14 0.58
C LEU A 119 6.23 16.21 0.34
N GLN A 120 6.57 17.50 0.42
CA GLN A 120 5.60 18.57 0.12
C GLN A 120 5.03 18.43 -1.28
N ALA A 121 3.70 18.47 -1.39
CA ALA A 121 2.97 18.39 -2.65
C ALA A 121 1.63 19.10 -2.53
N ASP A 122 1.07 19.51 -3.66
CA ASP A 122 -0.25 20.16 -3.75
C ASP A 122 -1.37 19.12 -3.86
N LEU A 123 -1.08 17.96 -4.42
CA LEU A 123 -1.99 16.84 -4.57
C LEU A 123 -1.38 15.55 -4.02
N PHE A 124 -2.15 14.85 -3.21
CA PHE A 124 -1.82 13.51 -2.72
C PHE A 124 -2.67 12.46 -3.44
N LEU A 125 -2.01 11.44 -4.02
CA LEU A 125 -2.64 10.35 -4.73
C LEU A 125 -2.23 9.01 -4.09
N ALA A 126 -3.14 8.41 -3.34
CA ALA A 126 -2.98 7.05 -2.82
C ALA A 126 -3.87 6.09 -3.62
N SER A 127 -3.24 5.20 -4.38
CA SER A 127 -3.94 4.21 -5.19
C SER A 127 -3.94 2.88 -4.46
N ASP A 128 -4.86 2.71 -3.51
CA ASP A 128 -4.96 1.52 -2.68
C ASP A 128 -6.42 1.20 -2.32
N GLY A 129 -7.30 1.33 -3.27
CA GLY A 129 -8.70 1.05 -3.10
C GLY A 129 -9.26 0.14 -4.20
N PRO A 130 -10.20 -0.76 -3.87
CA PRO A 130 -10.85 -1.59 -4.86
C PRO A 130 -11.78 -0.76 -5.76
N ARG A 131 -11.96 -1.18 -7.00
CA ARG A 131 -13.04 -0.66 -7.83
C ARG A 131 -14.39 -1.24 -7.40
N VAL A 132 -15.44 -0.47 -7.56
CA VAL A 132 -16.83 -0.96 -7.37
C VAL A 132 -17.15 -2.04 -8.41
N ALA A 133 -16.66 -1.86 -9.64
CA ALA A 133 -16.70 -2.85 -10.72
C ALA A 133 -15.53 -2.58 -11.67
N ALA A 134 -15.10 -3.59 -12.42
CA ALA A 134 -13.96 -3.49 -13.33
C ALA A 134 -14.12 -2.36 -14.36
N GLU A 135 -15.34 -2.19 -14.90
CA GLU A 135 -15.67 -1.22 -15.94
C GLU A 135 -15.98 0.18 -15.37
N ARG A 136 -16.01 0.33 -14.04
CA ARG A 136 -16.39 1.58 -13.40
C ARG A 136 -15.19 2.25 -12.76
N PRO A 137 -14.66 3.33 -13.34
CA PRO A 137 -13.65 4.15 -12.66
C PRO A 137 -14.16 4.59 -11.29
N THR A 138 -13.34 4.42 -10.27
CA THR A 138 -13.72 4.71 -8.88
C THR A 138 -12.70 5.64 -8.24
N LEU A 139 -13.16 6.75 -7.68
CA LEU A 139 -12.36 7.66 -6.88
C LEU A 139 -12.91 7.69 -5.46
N PHE A 140 -12.02 7.47 -4.49
CA PHE A 140 -12.33 7.64 -3.08
C PHE A 140 -11.83 9.02 -2.66
N LEU A 141 -12.72 9.88 -2.20
CA LEU A 141 -12.40 11.25 -1.79
C LEU A 141 -12.12 11.37 -0.29
N GLY A 142 -12.00 10.25 0.38
CA GLY A 142 -11.71 10.17 1.80
C GLY A 142 -11.85 8.74 2.32
N SER A 143 -11.49 8.55 3.59
CA SER A 143 -11.63 7.28 4.29
C SER A 143 -12.33 7.48 5.62
N ARG A 144 -13.00 6.42 6.10
CA ARG A 144 -13.50 6.36 7.47
C ARG A 144 -12.37 6.03 8.43
N GLY A 145 -12.48 6.49 9.68
CA GLY A 145 -11.58 6.07 10.74
C GLY A 145 -11.78 4.59 11.10
N GLY A 146 -10.74 3.98 11.62
CA GLY A 146 -10.75 2.62 12.15
C GLY A 146 -10.07 2.57 13.51
N VAL A 147 -10.54 1.69 14.37
CA VAL A 147 -9.92 1.38 15.67
C VAL A 147 -9.89 -0.12 15.82
N ASN A 148 -8.70 -0.66 16.01
CA ASN A 148 -8.49 -2.06 16.36
C ASN A 148 -8.18 -2.16 17.85
N PHE A 149 -8.78 -3.11 18.54
CA PHE A 149 -8.49 -3.36 19.94
C PHE A 149 -8.63 -4.84 20.28
N ASP A 150 -7.82 -5.28 21.23
CA ASP A 150 -7.92 -6.61 21.82
C ASP A 150 -8.61 -6.51 23.18
N LEU A 151 -9.66 -7.28 23.38
CA LEU A 151 -10.27 -7.44 24.68
C LEU A 151 -9.75 -8.71 25.36
N ARG A 152 -8.95 -8.56 26.40
CA ARG A 152 -8.41 -9.68 27.16
C ARG A 152 -9.04 -9.72 28.56
N ILE A 153 -9.80 -10.78 28.82
CA ILE A 153 -10.38 -11.03 30.13
C ILE A 153 -9.61 -12.19 30.78
N LYS A 154 -8.96 -11.91 31.91
CA LYS A 154 -8.24 -12.90 32.69
C LYS A 154 -8.91 -13.00 34.06
N LEU A 155 -9.78 -13.97 34.22
CA LEU A 155 -10.52 -14.18 35.48
C LEU A 155 -9.66 -14.89 36.55
N ARG A 156 -8.68 -15.71 36.13
CA ARG A 156 -7.83 -16.53 37.01
C ARG A 156 -6.46 -16.78 36.43
N PRO A 157 -5.46 -17.11 37.27
CA PRO A 157 -4.13 -17.45 36.80
C PRO A 157 -4.04 -18.82 36.13
N ALA A 158 -5.00 -19.73 36.37
CA ALA A 158 -5.00 -21.09 35.85
C ALA A 158 -6.39 -21.52 35.35
N GLY A 159 -6.43 -22.58 34.55
CA GLY A 159 -7.69 -23.20 34.09
C GLY A 159 -8.53 -23.72 35.25
N HIS A 160 -9.84 -23.88 35.01
CA HIS A 160 -10.79 -24.32 36.00
C HIS A 160 -11.81 -25.25 35.37
N HIS A 161 -12.26 -26.28 36.14
CA HIS A 161 -13.28 -27.19 35.65
C HIS A 161 -14.66 -26.52 35.72
N SER A 162 -15.37 -26.52 34.60
CA SER A 162 -16.67 -25.82 34.46
C SER A 162 -17.74 -26.32 35.47
N GLY A 163 -17.70 -27.57 35.87
CA GLY A 163 -18.59 -28.14 36.86
C GLY A 163 -18.52 -27.48 38.23
N ASN A 164 -17.45 -26.81 38.59
CA ASN A 164 -17.29 -26.12 39.85
C ASN A 164 -17.80 -24.67 39.85
N TRP A 165 -18.04 -24.08 38.63
CA TRP A 165 -18.30 -22.65 38.49
C TRP A 165 -19.43 -22.33 37.51
N GLY A 166 -20.30 -23.26 37.25
CA GLY A 166 -21.51 -23.01 36.46
C GLY A 166 -21.24 -22.63 34.99
N GLY A 167 -20.13 -23.13 34.39
CA GLY A 167 -19.87 -22.94 32.97
C GLY A 167 -19.14 -21.65 32.61
N LEU A 168 -18.45 -21.04 33.55
CA LEU A 168 -17.54 -19.88 33.30
C LEU A 168 -16.19 -20.30 32.73
#